data_a67aa8b5ae0e9a30cbaea9082daa274e
#
_entry.id   a67aa8b5ae0e9a30cbaea9082daa274e
#
_cell.length_a   1.000
_cell.length_b   1.000
_cell.length_c   1.000
_cell.angle_alpha   90.00
_cell.angle_beta   90.00
_cell.angle_gamma   90.00
#
_symmetry.space_group_name_H-M   'P 1'
#
loop_
_entity.id
_entity.type
_entity.pdbx_description
1 polymer ?
#
loop_
_entity_poly.entity_id
_entity_poly.type
_entity_poly.pdbx_seq_one_letter_code
_entity_poly.pdbx_strand_id
1 'polypeptide(L)'
;MNELFLKIINMSISASWLILAVLILRLVLKKAPKWVNVLLWGIVAVRLICPLSFESALSLIPSSETIPLDIEMAAKPTIDSGVPAINSVVNPVLSSFAPPQHVLTSANPLQIWIPILNIIWLIGVGALLLYTAVSYWRLCRKVDTAVRYKGNIFQSENVSSPFVLGIIKPRIYLPFNMNGQDLEHVVAHEQAHIRRKDHWWKPLGFLLLTIHWFNPLMWLAYVLLCRDIELACDEKVIKELGNEQRADYMQALVACSVNRRMIAACPLAFGEVGVKERVKSVMNYKKPAFWVIIIAVIICVGVAACFLTNPKQDRYTCLLYTSPSPRDVEES
;
A
#
# COMPACT_ATOMS: atom_id res chain seq x y z
N MET A 1 -9.42 -22.20 -4.02
CA MET A 1 -8.70 -21.06 -4.63
C MET A 1 -9.62 -19.84 -4.79
N ASN A 2 -10.88 -20.02 -5.17
CA ASN A 2 -11.85 -18.93 -5.31
C ASN A 2 -12.07 -18.16 -4.00
N GLU A 3 -12.19 -18.85 -2.87
CA GLU A 3 -12.30 -18.19 -1.55
C GLU A 3 -11.13 -17.27 -1.23
N LEU A 4 -9.89 -17.67 -1.57
CA LEU A 4 -8.72 -16.81 -1.37
C LEU A 4 -8.81 -15.53 -2.20
N PHE A 5 -9.22 -15.66 -3.45
CA PHE A 5 -9.43 -14.53 -4.35
C PHE A 5 -10.51 -13.57 -3.82
N LEU A 6 -11.66 -14.10 -3.37
CA LEU A 6 -12.74 -13.31 -2.77
C LEU A 6 -12.28 -12.62 -1.47
N LYS A 7 -11.51 -13.29 -0.62
CA LYS A 7 -10.90 -12.68 0.58
C LYS A 7 -9.98 -11.52 0.21
N ILE A 8 -9.14 -11.67 -0.83
CA ILE A 8 -8.24 -10.61 -1.30
C ILE A 8 -9.03 -9.42 -1.84
N ILE A 9 -10.14 -9.65 -2.57
CA ILE A 9 -11.02 -8.57 -3.03
C ILE A 9 -11.63 -7.84 -1.83
N ASN A 10 -12.20 -8.56 -0.85
CA ASN A 10 -12.78 -7.95 0.34
C ASN A 10 -11.76 -7.13 1.15
N MET A 11 -10.54 -7.66 1.33
CA MET A 11 -9.44 -6.93 1.96
C MET A 11 -9.07 -5.67 1.15
N SER A 12 -9.06 -5.76 -0.17
CA SER A 12 -8.77 -4.64 -1.06
C SER A 12 -9.84 -3.55 -0.98
N ILE A 13 -11.13 -3.91 -0.90
CA ILE A 13 -12.24 -2.97 -0.73
C ILE A 13 -12.12 -2.26 0.63
N SER A 14 -11.95 -3.01 1.70
CA SER A 14 -11.79 -2.45 3.05
C SER A 14 -10.57 -1.54 3.15
N ALA A 15 -9.43 -1.92 2.54
CA ALA A 15 -8.23 -1.10 2.49
C ALA A 15 -8.43 0.17 1.64
N SER A 16 -9.30 0.15 0.64
CA SER A 16 -9.60 1.33 -0.18
C SER A 16 -10.22 2.46 0.65
N TRP A 17 -11.10 2.17 1.59
CA TRP A 17 -11.64 3.15 2.53
C TRP A 17 -10.54 3.77 3.40
N LEU A 18 -9.63 2.93 3.91
CA LEU A 18 -8.49 3.41 4.68
C LEU A 18 -7.54 4.25 3.83
N ILE A 19 -7.27 3.86 2.57
CA ILE A 19 -6.44 4.65 1.64
C ILE A 19 -7.05 6.03 1.43
N LEU A 20 -8.37 6.12 1.20
CA LEU A 20 -9.06 7.41 1.04
C LEU A 20 -8.93 8.27 2.31
N ALA A 21 -9.11 7.69 3.49
CA ALA A 21 -8.90 8.38 4.76
C ALA A 21 -7.45 8.89 4.90
N VAL A 22 -6.45 8.06 4.57
CA VAL A 22 -5.03 8.45 4.59
C VAL A 22 -4.75 9.58 3.60
N LEU A 23 -5.35 9.59 2.40
CA LEU A 23 -5.21 10.69 1.45
C LEU A 23 -5.71 12.01 2.03
N ILE A 24 -6.86 12.02 2.71
CA ILE A 24 -7.41 13.21 3.38
C ILE A 24 -6.48 13.65 4.52
N LEU A 25 -6.06 12.70 5.36
CA LEU A 25 -5.18 13.00 6.50
C LEU A 25 -3.83 13.57 6.07
N ARG A 26 -3.24 13.11 4.96
CA ARG A 26 -2.02 13.70 4.40
C ARG A 26 -2.19 15.18 4.04
N LEU A 27 -3.39 15.60 3.64
CA LEU A 27 -3.70 17.01 3.38
C LEU A 27 -3.82 17.81 4.68
N VAL A 28 -4.38 17.22 5.72
CA VAL A 28 -4.54 17.86 7.04
C VAL A 28 -3.18 17.94 7.77
N LEU A 29 -2.41 16.85 7.74
CA LEU A 29 -1.15 16.71 8.45
C LEU A 29 0.07 17.28 7.70
N LYS A 30 -0.10 18.25 6.81
CA LYS A 30 1.01 18.87 6.04
C LYS A 30 2.14 19.43 6.91
N LYS A 31 1.81 19.90 8.12
CA LYS A 31 2.76 20.48 9.11
C LYS A 31 3.39 19.42 10.02
N ALA A 32 2.89 18.18 9.99
CA ALA A 32 3.46 17.09 10.78
C ALA A 32 4.79 16.60 10.17
N PRO A 33 5.64 15.94 10.99
CA PRO A 33 6.85 15.29 10.50
C PRO A 33 6.52 14.27 9.39
N LYS A 34 7.37 14.18 8.38
CA LYS A 34 7.10 13.33 7.19
C LYS A 34 7.06 11.83 7.50
N TRP A 35 7.72 11.38 8.57
CA TRP A 35 7.64 10.00 9.02
C TRP A 35 6.23 9.56 9.43
N VAL A 36 5.36 10.51 9.85
CA VAL A 36 3.95 10.24 10.18
C VAL A 36 3.19 9.69 8.96
N ASN A 37 3.44 10.25 7.77
CA ASN A 37 2.82 9.74 6.55
C ASN A 37 3.26 8.31 6.24
N VAL A 38 4.54 7.99 6.48
CA VAL A 38 5.04 6.62 6.31
C VAL A 38 4.37 5.66 7.29
N LEU A 39 4.12 6.12 8.53
CA LEU A 39 3.40 5.34 9.54
C LEU A 39 1.94 5.07 9.11
N LEU A 40 1.24 6.06 8.56
CA LEU A 40 -0.12 5.90 8.02
C LEU A 40 -0.16 4.83 6.91
N TRP A 41 0.84 4.81 6.01
CA TRP A 41 0.97 3.75 5.01
C TRP A 41 1.29 2.39 5.65
N GLY A 42 1.98 2.37 6.79
CA GLY A 42 2.17 1.16 7.59
C GLY A 42 0.85 0.57 8.09
N ILE A 43 -0.11 1.40 8.52
CA ILE A 43 -1.46 0.96 8.94
C ILE A 43 -2.20 0.32 7.74
N VAL A 44 -2.10 0.93 6.54
CA VAL A 44 -2.65 0.34 5.31
C VAL A 44 -2.05 -1.03 5.03
N ALA A 45 -0.71 -1.16 5.17
CA ALA A 45 -0.03 -2.43 4.96
C ALA A 45 -0.50 -3.51 5.95
N VAL A 46 -0.66 -3.17 7.23
CA VAL A 46 -1.21 -4.09 8.24
C VAL A 46 -2.61 -4.57 7.86
N ARG A 47 -3.49 -3.67 7.40
CA ARG A 47 -4.85 -4.03 6.96
C ARG A 47 -4.85 -4.98 5.76
N LEU A 48 -3.89 -4.83 4.85
CA LEU A 48 -3.75 -5.67 3.63
C LEU A 48 -3.08 -7.03 3.91
N ILE A 49 -2.29 -7.15 4.99
CA ILE A 49 -1.62 -8.42 5.35
C ILE A 49 -2.48 -9.25 6.28
N CYS A 50 -3.08 -8.60 7.27
CA CYS A 50 -3.83 -9.29 8.32
C CYS A 50 -5.34 -9.21 8.04
N PRO A 51 -6.02 -10.34 7.84
CA PRO A 51 -7.48 -10.40 7.86
C PRO A 51 -7.96 -10.23 9.30
N LEU A 52 -7.92 -8.99 9.81
CA LEU A 52 -8.30 -8.69 11.19
C LEU A 52 -9.80 -8.89 11.37
N SER A 53 -10.17 -9.69 12.35
CA SER A 53 -11.55 -10.03 12.71
C SER A 53 -12.03 -9.38 14.01
N PHE A 54 -11.25 -8.42 14.56
CA PHE A 54 -11.68 -7.72 15.76
C PHE A 54 -12.86 -6.80 15.47
N GLU A 55 -14.00 -7.06 16.09
CA GLU A 55 -15.18 -6.22 15.99
C GLU A 55 -15.10 -5.05 16.98
N SER A 56 -15.45 -3.85 16.51
CA SER A 56 -15.48 -2.64 17.33
C SER A 56 -16.61 -1.72 16.89
N ALA A 57 -17.24 -1.09 17.88
CA ALA A 57 -18.23 -0.01 17.63
C ALA A 57 -17.57 1.24 17.03
N LEU A 58 -16.24 1.37 17.10
CA LEU A 58 -15.49 2.49 16.56
C LEU A 58 -15.07 2.28 15.09
N SER A 59 -15.37 1.12 14.50
CA SER A 59 -15.01 0.84 13.11
C SER A 59 -15.69 1.82 12.16
N LEU A 60 -14.88 2.42 11.27
CA LEU A 60 -15.36 3.28 10.18
C LEU A 60 -15.42 2.52 8.84
N ILE A 61 -15.14 1.22 8.85
CA ILE A 61 -15.28 0.37 7.68
C ILE A 61 -16.78 0.06 7.52
N PRO A 62 -17.38 0.33 6.35
CA PRO A 62 -18.82 0.16 6.16
C PRO A 62 -19.25 -1.31 6.25
N SER A 63 -18.44 -2.26 5.76
CA SER A 63 -18.72 -3.70 5.80
C SER A 63 -17.44 -4.50 6.00
N SER A 64 -17.51 -5.53 6.83
CA SER A 64 -16.38 -6.47 7.06
C SER A 64 -16.20 -7.42 5.90
N GLU A 65 -17.29 -7.84 5.27
CA GLU A 65 -17.36 -8.79 4.17
C GLU A 65 -18.34 -8.28 3.12
N THR A 66 -17.82 -7.48 2.19
CA THR A 66 -18.64 -6.87 1.14
C THR A 66 -19.20 -7.91 0.17
N ILE A 67 -18.40 -8.91 -0.16
CA ILE A 67 -18.74 -10.01 -1.07
C ILE A 67 -18.76 -11.30 -0.24
N PRO A 68 -19.91 -11.95 -0.03
CA PRO A 68 -19.97 -13.23 0.66
C PRO A 68 -19.09 -14.28 -0.02
N LEU A 69 -18.39 -15.10 0.77
CA LEU A 69 -17.48 -16.13 0.22
C LEU A 69 -18.24 -17.25 -0.50
N ASP A 70 -19.50 -17.43 -0.19
CA ASP A 70 -20.43 -18.41 -0.77
C ASP A 70 -21.29 -17.83 -1.91
N ILE A 71 -20.99 -16.62 -2.39
CA ILE A 71 -21.76 -15.93 -3.44
C ILE A 71 -21.94 -16.78 -4.72
N GLU A 72 -20.99 -17.68 -5.00
CA GLU A 72 -21.06 -18.62 -6.12
C GLU A 72 -22.24 -19.61 -5.99
N MET A 73 -22.61 -19.94 -4.75
CA MET A 73 -23.64 -20.92 -4.44
C MET A 73 -24.98 -20.28 -4.06
N ALA A 74 -24.99 -18.95 -3.92
CA ALA A 74 -26.19 -18.23 -3.53
C ALA A 74 -27.25 -18.26 -4.63
N ALA A 75 -28.49 -18.60 -4.27
CA ALA A 75 -29.64 -18.59 -5.21
C ALA A 75 -29.94 -17.17 -5.72
N LYS A 76 -29.68 -16.15 -4.88
CA LYS A 76 -29.73 -14.74 -5.25
C LYS A 76 -28.42 -14.09 -4.81
N PRO A 77 -27.45 -13.94 -5.72
CA PRO A 77 -26.19 -13.30 -5.37
C PRO A 77 -26.43 -11.83 -5.02
N THR A 78 -26.00 -11.43 -3.83
CA THR A 78 -26.07 -10.05 -3.34
C THR A 78 -24.75 -9.69 -2.65
N ILE A 79 -24.43 -8.40 -2.67
CA ILE A 79 -23.33 -7.85 -1.91
C ILE A 79 -23.86 -6.93 -0.82
N ASP A 80 -23.08 -6.81 0.25
CA ASP A 80 -23.30 -5.78 1.27
C ASP A 80 -22.06 -4.91 1.42
N SER A 81 -22.07 -3.78 0.73
CA SER A 81 -20.98 -2.80 0.80
C SER A 81 -21.02 -1.93 2.05
N GLY A 82 -22.08 -2.03 2.89
CA GLY A 82 -22.35 -1.11 3.98
C GLY A 82 -22.77 0.30 3.51
N VAL A 83 -22.88 0.52 2.19
CA VAL A 83 -23.35 1.78 1.59
C VAL A 83 -24.59 1.50 0.76
N PRO A 84 -25.79 1.93 1.21
CA PRO A 84 -27.07 1.61 0.55
C PRO A 84 -27.11 2.00 -0.93
N ALA A 85 -26.51 3.14 -1.29
CA ALA A 85 -26.45 3.62 -2.67
C ALA A 85 -25.67 2.67 -3.61
N ILE A 86 -24.62 2.02 -3.12
CA ILE A 86 -23.85 1.04 -3.90
C ILE A 86 -24.68 -0.25 -4.02
N ASN A 87 -25.25 -0.71 -2.93
CA ASN A 87 -26.05 -1.93 -2.90
C ASN A 87 -27.28 -1.82 -3.84
N SER A 88 -27.92 -0.65 -3.90
CA SER A 88 -29.09 -0.41 -4.77
C SER A 88 -28.76 -0.41 -6.27
N VAL A 89 -27.52 -0.13 -6.64
CA VAL A 89 -27.07 -0.18 -8.04
C VAL A 89 -26.54 -1.56 -8.41
N VAL A 90 -25.75 -2.18 -7.52
CA VAL A 90 -25.04 -3.42 -7.85
C VAL A 90 -25.93 -4.66 -7.69
N ASN A 91 -26.76 -4.74 -6.65
CA ASN A 91 -27.57 -5.93 -6.39
C ASN A 91 -28.63 -6.22 -7.48
N PRO A 92 -29.30 -5.24 -8.11
CA PRO A 92 -30.17 -5.53 -9.25
C PRO A 92 -29.42 -6.12 -10.45
N VAL A 93 -28.19 -5.64 -10.69
CA VAL A 93 -27.34 -6.17 -11.76
C VAL A 93 -26.91 -7.61 -11.44
N LEU A 94 -26.48 -7.88 -10.21
CA LEU A 94 -26.12 -9.24 -9.78
C LEU A 94 -27.32 -10.18 -9.83
N SER A 95 -28.50 -9.74 -9.42
CA SER A 95 -29.71 -10.56 -9.46
C SER A 95 -30.20 -10.86 -10.88
N SER A 96 -29.84 -10.02 -11.88
CA SER A 96 -30.14 -10.33 -13.29
C SER A 96 -29.31 -11.49 -13.82
N PHE A 97 -28.21 -11.84 -13.18
CA PHE A 97 -27.45 -13.06 -13.48
C PHE A 97 -27.96 -14.29 -12.73
N ALA A 98 -28.96 -14.14 -11.84
CA ALA A 98 -29.55 -15.30 -11.17
C ALA A 98 -30.30 -16.17 -12.16
N PRO A 99 -30.24 -17.53 -12.07
CA PRO A 99 -30.98 -18.41 -12.93
C PRO A 99 -32.48 -18.21 -12.73
N PRO A 100 -33.30 -18.32 -13.79
CA PRO A 100 -34.75 -18.26 -13.68
C PRO A 100 -35.24 -19.36 -12.72
N GLN A 101 -36.19 -19.02 -11.82
CA GLN A 101 -36.63 -19.86 -10.68
C GLN A 101 -37.20 -21.22 -11.02
N HIS A 102 -37.39 -21.55 -12.33
CA HIS A 102 -38.03 -22.77 -12.78
C HIS A 102 -37.11 -23.83 -13.41
N VAL A 103 -35.79 -23.61 -13.41
CA VAL A 103 -34.84 -24.55 -14.00
C VAL A 103 -33.93 -25.12 -12.93
N LEU A 104 -34.22 -26.33 -12.46
CA LEU A 104 -33.45 -27.05 -11.43
C LEU A 104 -31.97 -27.36 -11.81
N THR A 105 -31.57 -27.04 -13.03
CA THR A 105 -30.24 -27.35 -13.59
C THR A 105 -29.46 -26.11 -14.05
N SER A 106 -29.93 -24.89 -13.78
CA SER A 106 -29.26 -23.69 -14.22
C SER A 106 -28.12 -23.34 -13.25
N ALA A 107 -26.87 -23.45 -13.71
CA ALA A 107 -25.71 -23.03 -12.97
C ALA A 107 -25.68 -21.49 -12.83
N ASN A 108 -25.33 -20.97 -11.63
CA ASN A 108 -25.13 -19.57 -11.42
C ASN A 108 -23.95 -19.10 -12.30
N PRO A 109 -24.11 -18.11 -13.20
CA PRO A 109 -23.01 -17.60 -14.04
C PRO A 109 -21.77 -17.18 -13.25
N LEU A 110 -21.90 -16.79 -11.98
CA LEU A 110 -20.76 -16.46 -11.09
C LEU A 110 -19.84 -17.66 -10.85
N GLN A 111 -20.35 -18.90 -10.91
CA GLN A 111 -19.54 -20.12 -10.84
C GLN A 111 -18.54 -20.24 -12.01
N ILE A 112 -18.82 -19.58 -13.12
CA ILE A 112 -17.94 -19.54 -14.29
C ILE A 112 -17.03 -18.31 -14.23
N TRP A 113 -17.59 -17.14 -13.90
CA TRP A 113 -16.85 -15.88 -13.92
C TRP A 113 -15.80 -15.76 -12.81
N ILE A 114 -16.10 -16.21 -11.59
CA ILE A 114 -15.16 -16.10 -10.47
C ILE A 114 -13.87 -16.89 -10.71
N PRO A 115 -13.89 -18.16 -11.18
CA PRO A 115 -12.69 -18.88 -11.57
C PRO A 115 -11.90 -18.18 -12.69
N ILE A 116 -12.58 -17.62 -13.69
CA ILE A 116 -11.92 -16.90 -14.78
C ILE A 116 -11.19 -15.67 -14.25
N LEU A 117 -11.86 -14.85 -13.42
CA LEU A 117 -11.27 -13.67 -12.78
C LEU A 117 -10.09 -14.04 -11.86
N ASN A 118 -10.19 -15.15 -11.15
CA ASN A 118 -9.12 -15.69 -10.32
C ASN A 118 -7.86 -16.05 -11.17
N ILE A 119 -8.07 -16.69 -12.35
CA ILE A 119 -6.97 -16.99 -13.27
C ILE A 119 -6.33 -15.69 -13.80
N ILE A 120 -7.15 -14.72 -14.21
CA ILE A 120 -6.66 -13.41 -14.68
C ILE A 120 -5.85 -12.72 -13.57
N TRP A 121 -6.34 -12.77 -12.33
CA TRP A 121 -5.62 -12.23 -11.17
C TRP A 121 -4.27 -12.91 -10.97
N LEU A 122 -4.21 -14.25 -11.01
CA LEU A 122 -2.96 -15.01 -10.88
C LEU A 122 -1.96 -14.68 -11.98
N ILE A 123 -2.42 -14.54 -13.23
CA ILE A 123 -1.58 -14.15 -14.37
C ILE A 123 -0.99 -12.76 -14.12
N GLY A 124 -1.78 -11.80 -13.66
CA GLY A 124 -1.31 -10.45 -13.34
C GLY A 124 -0.27 -10.44 -12.20
N VAL A 125 -0.50 -11.19 -11.13
CA VAL A 125 0.46 -11.38 -10.04
C VAL A 125 1.75 -12.01 -10.56
N GLY A 126 1.66 -13.09 -11.34
CA GLY A 126 2.80 -13.77 -11.95
C GLY A 126 3.62 -12.86 -12.87
N ALA A 127 2.95 -12.07 -13.70
CA ALA A 127 3.60 -11.12 -14.61
C ALA A 127 4.38 -10.04 -13.84
N LEU A 128 3.80 -9.46 -12.78
CA LEU A 128 4.46 -8.44 -11.95
C LEU A 128 5.62 -9.02 -11.14
N LEU A 129 5.50 -10.23 -10.61
CA LEU A 129 6.60 -10.92 -9.92
C LEU A 129 7.74 -11.22 -10.89
N LEU A 130 7.44 -11.73 -12.08
CA LEU A 130 8.44 -11.98 -13.12
C LEU A 130 9.15 -10.70 -13.54
N TYR A 131 8.39 -9.63 -13.78
CA TYR A 131 8.94 -8.31 -14.09
C TYR A 131 9.91 -7.84 -13.00
N THR A 132 9.54 -8.01 -11.74
CA THR A 132 10.37 -7.62 -10.59
C THR A 132 11.63 -8.46 -10.52
N ALA A 133 11.53 -9.78 -10.69
CA ALA A 133 12.67 -10.69 -10.67
C ALA A 133 13.67 -10.37 -11.80
N VAL A 134 13.17 -10.16 -13.02
CA VAL A 134 14.00 -9.79 -14.17
C VAL A 134 14.65 -8.42 -13.98
N SER A 135 13.90 -7.42 -13.47
CA SER A 135 14.41 -6.08 -13.21
C SER A 135 15.50 -6.09 -12.12
N TYR A 136 15.26 -6.84 -11.04
CA TYR A 136 16.24 -7.02 -9.96
C TYR A 136 17.51 -7.73 -10.47
N TRP A 137 17.36 -8.80 -11.23
CA TRP A 137 18.48 -9.52 -11.84
C TRP A 137 19.31 -8.63 -12.76
N ARG A 138 18.64 -7.84 -13.65
CA ARG A 138 19.32 -6.86 -14.50
C ARG A 138 20.09 -5.82 -13.68
N LEU A 139 19.52 -5.37 -12.57
CA LEU A 139 20.17 -4.41 -11.69
C LEU A 139 21.40 -5.04 -11.00
N CYS A 140 21.29 -6.28 -10.51
CA CYS A 140 22.44 -7.03 -9.96
C CYS A 140 23.58 -7.17 -10.99
N ARG A 141 23.24 -7.50 -12.25
CA ARG A 141 24.23 -7.58 -13.33
C ARG A 141 24.95 -6.25 -13.60
N LYS A 142 24.24 -5.12 -13.50
CA LYS A 142 24.87 -3.80 -13.68
C LYS A 142 25.88 -3.45 -12.60
N VAL A 143 25.72 -3.97 -11.40
CA VAL A 143 26.61 -3.68 -10.27
C VAL A 143 27.64 -4.79 -10.00
N ASP A 144 27.67 -5.83 -10.82
CA ASP A 144 28.59 -6.96 -10.66
C ASP A 144 30.06 -6.54 -10.72
N THR A 145 30.38 -5.53 -11.54
CA THR A 145 31.71 -4.94 -11.69
C THR A 145 32.03 -3.83 -10.68
N ALA A 146 31.17 -3.64 -9.68
CA ALA A 146 31.36 -2.55 -8.72
C ALA A 146 32.54 -2.79 -7.79
N VAL A 147 33.37 -1.77 -7.62
CA VAL A 147 34.55 -1.78 -6.75
C VAL A 147 34.18 -1.25 -5.37
N ARG A 148 34.68 -1.89 -4.33
CA ARG A 148 34.42 -1.46 -2.96
C ARG A 148 35.21 -0.19 -2.65
N TYR A 149 34.52 0.89 -2.26
CA TYR A 149 35.13 2.16 -1.88
C TYR A 149 35.41 2.21 -0.37
N LYS A 150 34.40 2.07 0.47
CA LYS A 150 34.54 2.11 1.96
C LYS A 150 33.37 1.39 2.62
N GLY A 151 33.64 0.47 3.55
CA GLY A 151 32.55 -0.21 4.29
C GLY A 151 31.55 -0.92 3.40
N ASN A 152 30.31 -0.48 3.39
CA ASN A 152 29.22 -0.99 2.55
C ASN A 152 28.95 -0.14 1.29
N ILE A 153 29.89 0.77 0.94
CA ILE A 153 29.79 1.66 -0.21
C ILE A 153 30.62 1.07 -1.35
N PHE A 154 30.02 1.03 -2.53
CA PHE A 154 30.59 0.53 -3.78
C PHE A 154 30.47 1.58 -4.87
N GLN A 155 31.39 1.60 -5.80
CA GLN A 155 31.37 2.47 -6.98
C GLN A 155 31.37 1.63 -8.26
N SER A 156 30.64 2.08 -9.29
CA SER A 156 30.56 1.43 -10.59
C SER A 156 30.35 2.44 -11.71
N GLU A 157 30.97 2.20 -12.86
CA GLU A 157 30.78 2.99 -14.08
C GLU A 157 29.38 2.83 -14.66
N ASN A 158 28.76 1.66 -14.44
CA ASN A 158 27.45 1.32 -14.97
C ASN A 158 26.30 1.96 -14.16
N VAL A 159 26.63 2.64 -13.06
CA VAL A 159 25.67 3.31 -12.18
C VAL A 159 25.65 4.80 -12.51
N SER A 160 24.51 5.29 -12.94
CA SER A 160 24.28 6.71 -13.29
C SER A 160 23.75 7.56 -12.13
N SER A 161 23.18 6.95 -11.10
CA SER A 161 22.70 7.64 -9.90
C SER A 161 22.86 6.76 -8.67
N PRO A 162 23.05 7.35 -7.48
CA PRO A 162 23.17 6.64 -6.23
C PRO A 162 21.90 5.82 -5.90
N PHE A 163 22.07 4.66 -5.29
CA PHE A 163 20.98 3.84 -4.76
C PHE A 163 21.46 2.77 -3.78
N VAL A 164 20.52 2.29 -2.97
CA VAL A 164 20.73 1.14 -2.08
C VAL A 164 20.20 -0.13 -2.72
N LEU A 165 20.98 -1.20 -2.70
CA LEU A 165 20.60 -2.53 -3.17
C LEU A 165 20.88 -3.58 -2.09
N GLY A 166 19.96 -4.54 -1.96
CA GLY A 166 20.02 -5.65 -1.02
C GLY A 166 19.07 -5.51 0.15
N ILE A 167 18.31 -6.58 0.42
CA ILE A 167 17.30 -6.60 1.50
C ILE A 167 17.96 -6.94 2.84
N ILE A 168 18.82 -7.97 2.88
CA ILE A 168 19.44 -8.46 4.13
C ILE A 168 20.74 -7.70 4.43
N LYS A 169 21.58 -7.48 3.40
CA LYS A 169 22.85 -6.76 3.50
C LYS A 169 22.81 -5.56 2.55
N PRO A 170 22.21 -4.43 2.94
CA PRO A 170 22.11 -3.26 2.06
C PRO A 170 23.49 -2.67 1.75
N ARG A 171 23.74 -2.45 0.48
CA ARG A 171 24.94 -1.83 -0.07
C ARG A 171 24.57 -0.58 -0.82
N ILE A 172 25.39 0.46 -0.68
CA ILE A 172 25.24 1.73 -1.38
C ILE A 172 26.06 1.66 -2.65
N TYR A 173 25.48 1.92 -3.80
CA TYR A 173 26.15 1.99 -5.08
C TYR A 173 26.17 3.42 -5.59
N LEU A 174 27.35 3.91 -5.97
CA LEU A 174 27.60 5.28 -6.38
C LEU A 174 28.26 5.30 -7.76
N PRO A 175 28.01 6.34 -8.58
CA PRO A 175 28.80 6.58 -9.78
C PRO A 175 30.24 7.03 -9.44
N PHE A 176 31.20 6.77 -10.33
CA PHE A 176 32.58 7.22 -10.12
C PHE A 176 32.77 8.76 -10.18
N ASN A 177 31.93 9.46 -10.95
CA ASN A 177 32.09 10.87 -11.26
C ASN A 177 31.40 11.80 -10.24
N MET A 178 31.53 11.53 -8.95
CA MET A 178 30.97 12.41 -7.89
C MET A 178 32.06 13.21 -7.21
N ASN A 179 31.84 14.54 -7.05
CA ASN A 179 32.74 15.43 -6.34
C ASN A 179 32.69 15.20 -4.82
N GLY A 180 33.78 15.50 -4.10
CA GLY A 180 33.97 15.15 -2.70
C GLY A 180 32.84 15.61 -1.76
N GLN A 181 32.38 16.87 -1.87
CA GLN A 181 31.29 17.40 -1.04
C GLN A 181 29.94 16.80 -1.40
N ASP A 182 29.62 16.67 -2.67
CA ASP A 182 28.37 16.03 -3.12
C ASP A 182 28.30 14.57 -2.67
N LEU A 183 29.46 13.88 -2.66
CA LEU A 183 29.57 12.50 -2.22
C LEU A 183 29.16 12.33 -0.75
N GLU A 184 29.57 13.21 0.15
CA GLU A 184 29.23 13.14 1.57
C GLU A 184 27.73 13.30 1.80
N HIS A 185 27.10 14.26 1.15
CA HIS A 185 25.66 14.51 1.25
C HIS A 185 24.83 13.36 0.69
N VAL A 186 25.26 12.80 -0.43
CA VAL A 186 24.61 11.65 -1.05
C VAL A 186 24.76 10.40 -0.20
N VAL A 187 25.95 10.13 0.32
CA VAL A 187 26.18 9.01 1.24
C VAL A 187 25.34 9.15 2.50
N ALA A 188 25.24 10.37 3.07
CA ALA A 188 24.37 10.61 4.21
C ALA A 188 22.90 10.31 3.93
N HIS A 189 22.42 10.66 2.73
CA HIS A 189 21.06 10.35 2.26
C HIS A 189 20.83 8.83 2.14
N GLU A 190 21.70 8.12 1.42
CA GLU A 190 21.59 6.68 1.23
C GLU A 190 21.72 5.90 2.56
N GLN A 191 22.59 6.36 3.47
CA GLN A 191 22.69 5.81 4.82
C GLN A 191 21.43 6.05 5.65
N ALA A 192 20.75 7.21 5.48
CA ALA A 192 19.50 7.48 6.15
C ALA A 192 18.42 6.49 5.69
N HIS A 193 18.34 6.12 4.41
CA HIS A 193 17.46 5.05 3.92
C HIS A 193 17.74 3.71 4.61
N ILE A 194 19.02 3.35 4.77
CA ILE A 194 19.40 2.10 5.46
C ILE A 194 19.00 2.16 6.94
N ARG A 195 19.30 3.25 7.65
CA ARG A 195 18.94 3.43 9.06
C ARG A 195 17.44 3.43 9.32
N ARG A 196 16.63 3.89 8.35
CA ARG A 196 15.18 3.90 8.38
C ARG A 196 14.56 2.57 7.95
N LYS A 197 15.38 1.63 7.45
CA LYS A 197 14.94 0.35 6.88
C LYS A 197 14.02 0.51 5.65
N ASP A 198 14.19 1.57 4.87
CA ASP A 198 13.38 1.86 3.69
C ASP A 198 13.56 0.76 2.61
N HIS A 199 14.69 0.06 2.60
CA HIS A 199 14.97 -1.12 1.78
C HIS A 199 14.09 -2.35 2.11
N TRP A 200 13.30 -2.31 3.18
CA TRP A 200 12.25 -3.28 3.51
C TRP A 200 10.85 -2.74 3.15
N TRP A 201 10.59 -1.45 3.44
CA TRP A 201 9.28 -0.85 3.23
C TRP A 201 8.90 -0.73 1.75
N LYS A 202 9.85 -0.35 0.88
CA LYS A 202 9.60 -0.25 -0.57
C LYS A 202 9.26 -1.60 -1.19
N PRO A 203 10.05 -2.68 -1.00
CA PRO A 203 9.70 -4.02 -1.48
C PRO A 203 8.39 -4.56 -0.93
N LEU A 204 8.13 -4.37 0.37
CA LEU A 204 6.87 -4.78 0.99
C LEU A 204 5.68 -4.07 0.35
N GLY A 205 5.75 -2.75 0.18
CA GLY A 205 4.71 -1.97 -0.49
C GLY A 205 4.47 -2.44 -1.92
N PHE A 206 5.53 -2.79 -2.67
CA PHE A 206 5.40 -3.33 -4.01
C PHE A 206 4.82 -4.73 -4.04
N LEU A 207 5.15 -5.59 -3.08
CA LEU A 207 4.55 -6.92 -2.94
C LEU A 207 3.04 -6.81 -2.70
N LEU A 208 2.61 -5.91 -1.81
CA LEU A 208 1.20 -5.64 -1.56
C LEU A 208 0.50 -5.09 -2.80
N LEU A 209 1.14 -4.16 -3.53
CA LEU A 209 0.65 -3.71 -4.83
C LEU A 209 0.51 -4.87 -5.81
N THR A 210 1.47 -5.78 -5.87
CA THR A 210 1.43 -6.95 -6.77
C THR A 210 0.25 -7.86 -6.48
N ILE A 211 -0.07 -8.10 -5.21
CA ILE A 211 -1.23 -8.92 -4.81
C ILE A 211 -2.54 -8.20 -5.16
N HIS A 212 -2.62 -6.89 -4.97
CA HIS A 212 -3.80 -6.07 -5.19
C HIS A 212 -3.73 -5.22 -6.47
N TRP A 213 -3.03 -5.70 -7.51
CA TRP A 213 -2.72 -4.96 -8.73
C TRP A 213 -3.95 -4.43 -9.48
N PHE A 214 -5.08 -5.11 -9.33
CA PHE A 214 -6.35 -4.73 -9.94
C PHE A 214 -6.99 -3.48 -9.31
N ASN A 215 -6.51 -3.04 -8.14
CA ASN A 215 -7.05 -1.87 -7.44
C ASN A 215 -6.22 -0.61 -7.78
N PRO A 216 -6.81 0.39 -8.47
CA PRO A 216 -6.10 1.61 -8.86
C PRO A 216 -5.63 2.45 -7.65
N LEU A 217 -6.35 2.41 -6.52
CA LEU A 217 -5.95 3.11 -5.30
C LEU A 217 -4.66 2.54 -4.72
N MET A 218 -4.37 1.25 -4.93
CA MET A 218 -3.10 0.64 -4.51
C MET A 218 -1.90 1.18 -5.29
N TRP A 219 -2.06 1.45 -6.60
CA TRP A 219 -1.03 2.09 -7.40
C TRP A 219 -0.73 3.50 -6.89
N LEU A 220 -1.79 4.28 -6.63
CA LEU A 220 -1.67 5.62 -6.05
C LEU A 220 -1.01 5.57 -4.68
N ALA A 221 -1.44 4.66 -3.79
CA ALA A 221 -0.88 4.47 -2.46
C ALA A 221 0.62 4.14 -2.51
N TYR A 222 1.04 3.25 -3.42
CA TYR A 222 2.45 2.89 -3.58
C TYR A 222 3.30 4.07 -4.06
N VAL A 223 2.85 4.82 -5.06
CA VAL A 223 3.55 6.03 -5.53
C VAL A 223 3.71 7.04 -4.41
N LEU A 224 2.64 7.27 -3.63
CA LEU A 224 2.67 8.19 -2.51
C LEU A 224 3.52 7.70 -1.33
N LEU A 225 3.52 6.39 -1.05
CA LEU A 225 4.42 5.78 -0.07
C LEU A 225 5.89 6.03 -0.44
N CYS A 226 6.28 5.76 -1.68
CA CYS A 226 7.65 6.00 -2.15
C CYS A 226 8.04 7.48 -1.98
N ARG A 227 7.13 8.40 -2.34
CA ARG A 227 7.33 9.84 -2.17
C ARG A 227 7.49 10.24 -0.70
N ASP A 228 6.64 9.74 0.19
CA ASP A 228 6.69 10.07 1.61
C ASP A 228 7.95 9.51 2.28
N ILE A 229 8.45 8.35 1.82
CA ILE A 229 9.73 7.78 2.23
C ILE A 229 10.88 8.74 1.87
N GLU A 230 10.93 9.27 0.63
CA GLU A 230 11.95 10.23 0.21
C GLU A 230 11.91 11.52 1.05
N LEU A 231 10.72 12.10 1.22
CA LEU A 231 10.55 13.32 2.03
C LEU A 231 10.94 13.11 3.50
N ALA A 232 10.66 11.94 4.05
CA ALA A 232 11.02 11.61 5.43
C ALA A 232 12.51 11.30 5.57
N CYS A 233 13.16 10.79 4.50
CA CYS A 233 14.61 10.63 4.45
C CYS A 233 15.31 11.97 4.42
N ASP A 234 14.89 12.88 3.52
CA ASP A 234 15.41 14.25 3.45
C ASP A 234 15.26 14.99 4.79
N GLU A 235 14.10 14.89 5.43
CA GLU A 235 13.87 15.50 6.75
C GLU A 235 14.85 14.99 7.80
N LYS A 236 15.17 13.70 7.80
CA LYS A 236 16.12 13.11 8.73
C LYS A 236 17.54 13.63 8.48
N VAL A 237 17.97 13.68 7.22
CA VAL A 237 19.31 14.16 6.85
C VAL A 237 19.47 15.64 7.24
N ILE A 238 18.47 16.49 6.96
CA ILE A 238 18.53 17.91 7.30
C ILE A 238 18.59 18.14 8.81
N LYS A 239 17.93 17.32 9.60
CA LYS A 239 18.02 17.37 11.07
C LYS A 239 19.44 17.08 11.57
N GLU A 240 20.16 16.20 10.89
CA GLU A 240 21.53 15.81 11.24
C GLU A 240 22.57 16.84 10.75
N LEU A 241 22.42 17.37 9.52
CA LEU A 241 23.37 18.30 8.90
C LEU A 241 23.25 19.75 9.42
N GLY A 242 22.09 20.17 9.93
CA GLY A 242 21.83 21.54 10.34
C GLY A 242 21.44 22.48 9.19
N ASN A 243 21.31 23.78 9.53
CA ASN A 243 20.76 24.76 8.58
C ASN A 243 21.79 25.24 7.54
N GLU A 244 23.08 25.26 7.92
CA GLU A 244 24.15 25.80 7.08
C GLU A 244 24.42 24.96 5.84
N GLN A 245 24.32 23.64 5.95
CA GLN A 245 24.59 22.71 4.86
C GLN A 245 23.38 22.38 3.99
N ARG A 246 22.24 23.07 4.19
CA ARG A 246 21.01 22.81 3.42
C ARG A 246 21.17 23.11 1.94
N ALA A 247 21.84 24.20 1.60
CA ALA A 247 22.05 24.61 0.22
C ALA A 247 22.89 23.57 -0.54
N ASP A 248 23.98 23.12 0.08
CA ASP A 248 24.91 22.15 -0.48
C ASP A 248 24.21 20.78 -0.65
N TYR A 249 23.47 20.34 0.38
CA TYR A 249 22.64 19.13 0.28
C TYR A 249 21.63 19.21 -0.85
N MET A 250 21.00 20.37 -1.03
CA MET A 250 20.05 20.61 -2.12
C MET A 250 20.70 20.53 -3.49
N GLN A 251 21.87 21.14 -3.63
CA GLN A 251 22.64 21.10 -4.88
C GLN A 251 23.03 19.66 -5.23
N ALA A 252 23.52 18.89 -4.27
CA ALA A 252 23.84 17.46 -4.44
C ALA A 252 22.61 16.63 -4.87
N LEU A 253 21.42 16.88 -4.25
CA LEU A 253 20.18 16.23 -4.63
C LEU A 253 19.75 16.52 -6.07
N VAL A 254 19.84 17.80 -6.48
CA VAL A 254 19.49 18.21 -7.85
C VAL A 254 20.47 17.60 -8.85
N ALA A 255 21.78 17.64 -8.58
CA ALA A 255 22.81 17.05 -9.43
C ALA A 255 22.60 15.55 -9.65
N CYS A 256 22.23 14.81 -8.59
CA CYS A 256 21.92 13.39 -8.68
C CYS A 256 20.65 13.11 -9.48
N SER A 257 19.67 14.02 -9.48
CA SER A 257 18.38 13.82 -10.15
C SER A 257 18.45 13.98 -11.67
N VAL A 258 19.35 14.81 -12.17
CA VAL A 258 19.52 15.06 -13.62
C VAL A 258 20.00 13.79 -14.35
N ASN A 259 20.78 12.94 -13.68
CA ASN A 259 21.37 11.73 -14.27
C ASN A 259 20.54 10.44 -14.12
N ARG A 260 19.37 10.51 -13.51
CA ARG A 260 18.59 9.32 -13.11
C ARG A 260 17.76 8.61 -14.20
N ARG A 261 17.89 8.95 -15.47
CA ARG A 261 17.02 8.43 -16.57
C ARG A 261 16.96 6.89 -16.70
N MET A 262 17.82 6.10 -16.05
CA MET A 262 17.95 4.65 -16.30
C MET A 262 17.51 3.72 -15.14
N ILE A 263 17.22 4.23 -13.95
CA ILE A 263 16.88 3.36 -12.79
C ILE A 263 15.35 3.26 -12.58
N ALA A 264 14.58 4.11 -13.26
CA ALA A 264 13.11 4.13 -13.20
C ALA A 264 12.42 2.82 -13.65
N ALA A 265 13.17 1.87 -14.22
CA ALA A 265 12.62 0.60 -14.70
C ALA A 265 12.54 -0.51 -13.63
N CYS A 266 13.10 -0.30 -12.42
CA CYS A 266 12.99 -1.29 -11.35
C CYS A 266 11.88 -0.86 -10.37
N PRO A 267 10.83 -1.68 -10.12
CA PRO A 267 9.76 -1.35 -9.18
C PRO A 267 10.28 -1.04 -7.76
N LEU A 268 11.44 -1.58 -7.41
CA LEU A 268 12.13 -1.33 -6.16
C LEU A 268 12.87 0.03 -6.15
N ALA A 269 13.01 0.68 -7.29
CA ALA A 269 13.70 1.95 -7.49
C ALA A 269 12.75 3.11 -7.86
N PHE A 270 11.44 2.94 -7.77
CA PHE A 270 10.44 4.01 -7.92
C PHE A 270 10.60 5.03 -6.78
N GLY A 271 11.62 5.88 -6.89
CA GLY A 271 11.91 6.95 -5.95
C GLY A 271 11.86 8.34 -6.56
N GLU A 272 11.49 8.47 -7.85
CA GLU A 272 11.48 9.76 -8.53
C GLU A 272 10.13 10.46 -8.51
N VAL A 273 9.64 10.79 -7.35
CA VAL A 273 8.55 11.74 -7.29
C VAL A 273 9.12 13.12 -6.99
N GLY A 274 9.12 13.94 -8.04
CA GLY A 274 9.20 15.39 -7.91
C GLY A 274 10.40 15.92 -7.14
N VAL A 275 11.60 15.91 -7.73
CA VAL A 275 12.75 16.68 -7.21
C VAL A 275 12.31 18.07 -6.75
N LYS A 276 11.42 18.73 -7.50
CA LYS A 276 10.85 20.03 -7.14
C LYS A 276 10.18 20.03 -5.75
N GLU A 277 9.47 18.96 -5.38
CA GLU A 277 8.82 18.87 -4.08
C GLU A 277 9.79 18.55 -2.95
N ARG A 278 10.80 17.71 -3.21
CA ARG A 278 11.88 17.46 -2.27
C ARG A 278 12.62 18.76 -1.97
N VAL A 279 13.04 19.48 -3.03
CA VAL A 279 13.64 20.81 -2.94
C VAL A 279 12.79 21.76 -2.11
N LYS A 280 11.50 21.89 -2.44
CA LYS A 280 10.58 22.76 -1.70
C LYS A 280 10.43 22.35 -0.24
N SER A 281 10.39 21.03 0.04
CA SER A 281 10.27 20.50 1.39
C SER A 281 11.51 20.81 2.25
N VAL A 282 12.71 20.65 1.66
CA VAL A 282 13.98 20.92 2.31
C VAL A 282 14.15 22.41 2.59
N MET A 283 13.89 23.28 1.60
CA MET A 283 14.01 24.73 1.74
C MET A 283 13.06 25.31 2.80
N ASN A 284 11.81 24.79 2.83
CA ASN A 284 10.80 25.27 3.77
C ASN A 284 10.76 24.45 5.08
N TYR A 285 11.74 23.60 5.32
CA TYR A 285 11.76 22.79 6.52
C TYR A 285 11.84 23.64 7.78
N LYS A 286 10.86 23.46 8.67
CA LYS A 286 10.84 24.00 10.02
C LYS A 286 10.72 22.84 11.00
N LYS A 287 11.46 22.88 12.11
CA LYS A 287 11.31 21.87 13.16
C LYS A 287 9.84 21.86 13.63
N PRO A 288 9.16 20.71 13.56
CA PRO A 288 7.76 20.64 14.03
C PRO A 288 7.70 20.91 15.53
N ALA A 289 6.67 21.66 15.95
CA ALA A 289 6.41 21.87 17.36
C ALA A 289 6.03 20.54 18.04
N PHE A 290 6.41 20.36 19.29
CA PHE A 290 6.15 19.15 20.06
C PHE A 290 4.68 18.73 20.06
N TRP A 291 3.77 19.70 20.24
CA TRP A 291 2.33 19.44 20.20
C TRP A 291 1.83 18.90 18.87
N VAL A 292 2.41 19.33 17.76
CA VAL A 292 2.05 18.81 16.42
C VAL A 292 2.39 17.32 16.31
N ILE A 293 3.50 16.90 16.92
CA ILE A 293 3.89 15.49 16.94
C ILE A 293 2.88 14.67 17.76
N ILE A 294 2.51 15.16 18.97
CA ILE A 294 1.55 14.47 19.83
C ILE A 294 0.19 14.31 19.11
N ILE A 295 -0.35 15.40 18.55
CA ILE A 295 -1.60 15.36 17.82
C ILE A 295 -1.52 14.38 16.64
N ALA A 296 -0.43 14.39 15.88
CA ALA A 296 -0.24 13.47 14.76
C ALA A 296 -0.21 12.00 15.21
N VAL A 297 0.44 11.70 16.33
CA VAL A 297 0.46 10.34 16.90
C VAL A 297 -0.93 9.92 17.37
N ILE A 298 -1.68 10.80 18.07
CA ILE A 298 -3.05 10.52 18.51
C ILE A 298 -3.94 10.23 17.29
N ILE A 299 -3.81 11.00 16.22
CA ILE A 299 -4.55 10.76 14.97
C ILE A 299 -4.19 9.40 14.40
N CYS A 300 -2.90 9.03 14.32
CA CYS A 300 -2.48 7.71 13.81
C CYS A 300 -3.06 6.56 14.65
N VAL A 301 -3.07 6.69 15.98
CA VAL A 301 -3.68 5.68 16.87
C VAL A 301 -5.20 5.61 16.65
N GLY A 302 -5.87 6.75 16.52
CA GLY A 302 -7.30 6.80 16.21
C GLY A 302 -7.64 6.13 14.88
N VAL A 303 -6.85 6.42 13.83
CA VAL A 303 -7.00 5.77 12.51
C VAL A 303 -6.79 4.26 12.60
N ALA A 304 -5.76 3.83 13.33
CA ALA A 304 -5.52 2.40 13.56
C ALA A 304 -6.71 1.75 14.28
N ALA A 305 -7.22 2.35 15.34
CA ALA A 305 -8.39 1.84 16.08
C ALA A 305 -9.65 1.77 15.21
N CYS A 306 -9.90 2.78 14.36
CA CYS A 306 -11.10 2.85 13.53
C CYS A 306 -11.06 1.96 12.28
N PHE A 307 -9.88 1.74 11.69
CA PHE A 307 -9.76 1.05 10.40
C PHE A 307 -9.09 -0.32 10.46
N LEU A 308 -8.43 -0.68 11.56
CA LEU A 308 -7.97 -2.05 11.77
C LEU A 308 -9.00 -2.95 12.44
N THR A 309 -10.14 -2.40 12.86
CA THR A 309 -11.27 -3.14 13.41
C THR A 309 -12.40 -3.26 12.40
N ASN A 310 -13.22 -4.28 12.53
CA ASN A 310 -14.42 -4.50 11.72
C ASN A 310 -15.66 -3.92 12.44
N PRO A 311 -16.72 -3.52 11.71
CA PRO A 311 -17.98 -3.15 12.31
C PRO A 311 -18.56 -4.34 13.09
N LYS A 312 -19.27 -4.06 14.16
CA LYS A 312 -20.07 -5.08 14.84
C LYS A 312 -21.10 -5.60 13.85
N GLN A 313 -21.04 -6.87 13.58
CA GLN A 313 -22.08 -7.53 12.81
C GLN A 313 -23.26 -7.69 13.78
N ASP A 314 -24.33 -6.91 13.59
CA ASP A 314 -25.60 -7.22 14.20
C ASP A 314 -26.00 -8.60 13.68
N ARG A 315 -25.67 -9.64 14.45
CA ARG A 315 -26.25 -10.95 14.24
C ARG A 315 -27.75 -10.73 14.53
N TYR A 316 -28.49 -10.42 13.48
CA TYR A 316 -29.90 -10.72 13.51
C TYR A 316 -29.92 -12.23 13.71
N THR A 317 -30.07 -12.64 14.96
CA THR A 317 -30.52 -13.98 15.27
C THR A 317 -31.73 -14.15 14.39
N CYS A 318 -31.59 -15.00 13.36
CA CYS A 318 -32.72 -15.52 12.64
C CYS A 318 -33.52 -16.21 13.75
N LEU A 319 -34.44 -15.46 14.36
CA LEU A 319 -35.53 -16.06 15.09
C LEU A 319 -36.19 -16.90 14.00
N LEU A 320 -35.87 -18.18 14.01
CA LEU A 320 -36.65 -19.20 13.38
C LEU A 320 -38.09 -18.83 13.69
N TYR A 321 -38.75 -18.24 12.72
CA TYR A 321 -40.18 -18.28 12.66
C TYR A 321 -40.50 -19.79 12.54
N THR A 322 -40.56 -20.46 13.67
CA THR A 322 -41.27 -21.72 13.81
C THR A 322 -42.71 -21.34 13.51
N SER A 323 -43.11 -21.51 12.25
CA SER A 323 -44.53 -21.55 11.95
C SER A 323 -45.11 -22.53 12.96
N PRO A 324 -46.20 -22.18 13.68
CA PRO A 324 -46.82 -23.08 14.63
C PRO A 324 -47.14 -24.39 13.86
N SER A 325 -46.71 -25.49 14.44
CA SER A 325 -46.98 -26.79 13.89
C SER A 325 -48.51 -26.95 13.69
N PRO A 326 -48.99 -27.52 12.61
CA PRO A 326 -50.42 -27.79 12.44
C PRO A 326 -51.05 -28.60 13.56
N ARG A 327 -50.27 -29.16 14.49
CA ARG A 327 -50.74 -29.88 15.67
C ARG A 327 -51.16 -29.02 16.83
N ASP A 328 -50.78 -27.70 16.81
CA ASP A 328 -51.10 -26.80 17.92
C ASP A 328 -52.47 -26.11 17.73
N VAL A 329 -53.19 -26.43 16.66
CA VAL A 329 -54.53 -25.84 16.32
C VAL A 329 -55.69 -26.73 16.71
N GLU A 330 -55.48 -27.98 17.16
CA GLU A 330 -56.54 -28.90 17.51
C GLU A 330 -56.90 -28.99 18.99
N GLU A 331 -56.29 -28.17 19.86
CA GLU A 331 -56.65 -28.11 21.28
C GLU A 331 -57.02 -26.67 21.73
N SER A 332 -58.07 -26.10 21.15
CA SER A 332 -58.75 -24.93 21.74
C SER A 332 -60.23 -24.88 21.31
#